data_ee770594154ef0cf297e2a81ca0b3ac7
#
_entry.id   ee770594154ef0cf297e2a81ca0b3ac7
#
_cell.length_a   1.000
_cell.length_b   1.000
_cell.length_c   1.000
_cell.angle_alpha   90.00
_cell.angle_beta   90.00
_cell.angle_gamma   90.00
#
_symmetry.space_group_name_H-M   'P 1'
#
loop_
_entity.id
_entity.type
_entity.pdbx_description
1 polymer ?
#
loop_
_entity_poly.entity_id
_entity_poly.type
_entity_poly.pdbx_seq_one_letter_code
_entity_poly.pdbx_strand_id
1 'polypeptide(L)' 'MKEITVFSRCECEAGLSAVLDDRHHVLRGWAVRSSTTERAPAHSIGAAAERFDVAWLCPFCGRNTLRSFDSGGIRPLERA' A
#
# COMPACT_ATOMS: atom_id res chain seq x y z
N MET A 1 -17.54 -6.52 -8.24
CA MET A 1 -16.20 -6.62 -7.61
C MET A 1 -15.92 -5.36 -6.81
N LYS A 2 -15.41 -5.55 -5.62
CA LYS A 2 -15.14 -4.43 -4.72
C LYS A 2 -13.66 -4.11 -4.73
N GLU A 3 -13.34 -2.82 -4.84
CA GLU A 3 -11.96 -2.37 -4.75
C GLU A 3 -11.76 -1.62 -3.44
N ILE A 4 -10.60 -1.84 -2.83
CA ILE A 4 -10.25 -1.24 -1.56
C ILE A 4 -8.94 -0.50 -1.76
N THR A 5 -8.88 0.73 -1.23
CA THR A 5 -7.66 1.52 -1.32
C THR A 5 -7.00 1.58 0.03
N VAL A 6 -5.70 1.31 0.08
CA VAL A 6 -4.92 1.40 1.31
C VAL A 6 -3.83 2.43 1.10
N PHE A 7 -3.39 3.03 2.22
CA PHE A 7 -2.45 4.14 2.19
C PHE A 7 -1.30 3.88 3.14
N SER A 8 -0.16 4.45 2.81
CA SER A 8 1.00 4.41 3.68
C SER A 8 1.86 5.63 3.38
N ARG A 9 3.03 5.70 3.99
CA ARG A 9 3.96 6.79 3.76
C ARG A 9 5.37 6.26 3.73
N CYS A 10 6.15 6.72 2.76
CA CYS A 10 7.55 6.38 2.66
C CYS A 10 8.37 7.30 3.57
N GLU A 11 9.57 6.87 3.91
CA GLU A 11 10.46 7.69 4.72
C GLU A 11 10.83 9.00 4.04
N CYS A 12 10.77 9.04 2.72
CA CYS A 12 11.03 10.27 1.98
C CYS A 12 9.80 11.19 1.97
N GLU A 13 8.76 10.81 2.72
CA GLU A 13 7.52 11.56 2.89
C GLU A 13 6.58 11.48 1.71
N ALA A 14 6.87 10.60 0.76
CA ALA A 14 5.93 10.35 -0.32
C ALA A 14 4.72 9.61 0.23
N GLY A 15 3.54 10.01 -0.20
CA GLY A 15 2.32 9.28 0.15
C GLY A 15 2.17 8.09 -0.78
N LEU A 16 1.96 6.91 -0.22
CA LEU A 16 1.84 5.69 -0.99
C LEU A 16 0.40 5.22 -0.96
N SER A 17 -0.09 4.76 -2.11
CA SER A 17 -1.46 4.27 -2.23
C SER A 17 -1.45 3.00 -3.05
N ALA A 18 -2.39 2.12 -2.77
CA ALA A 18 -2.57 0.91 -3.56
C ALA A 18 -4.04 0.55 -3.58
N VAL A 19 -4.50 0.08 -4.72
CA VAL A 19 -5.87 -0.41 -4.87
C VAL A 19 -5.80 -1.92 -4.94
N LEU A 20 -6.61 -2.58 -4.12
CA LEU A 20 -6.64 -4.03 -4.04
C LEU A 20 -8.01 -4.53 -4.45
N ASP A 21 -8.05 -5.77 -4.93
CA ASP A 21 -9.33 -6.42 -5.23
C ASP A 21 -9.93 -6.99 -3.95
N ASP A 22 -11.04 -7.72 -4.08
CA ASP A 22 -11.73 -8.25 -2.92
C ASP A 22 -10.97 -9.41 -2.27
N ARG A 23 -9.87 -9.85 -2.86
CA ARG A 23 -8.99 -10.86 -2.27
C ARG A 23 -7.70 -10.24 -1.76
N HIS A 24 -7.64 -8.92 -1.73
CA HIS A 24 -6.50 -8.17 -1.21
C HIS A 24 -5.26 -8.27 -2.09
N HIS A 25 -5.43 -8.59 -3.35
CA HIS A 25 -4.32 -8.55 -4.31
C HIS A 25 -4.22 -7.15 -4.89
N VAL A 26 -3.01 -6.65 -5.01
CA VAL A 26 -2.81 -5.29 -5.52
C VAL A 26 -3.12 -5.25 -7.01
N LEU A 27 -4.00 -4.33 -7.38
CA LEU A 27 -4.32 -4.07 -8.78
C LEU A 27 -3.42 -2.99 -9.34
N ARG A 28 -3.11 -1.97 -8.53
CA ARG A 28 -2.22 -0.89 -8.94
C ARG A 28 -1.77 -0.11 -7.72
N GLY A 29 -0.66 0.60 -7.85
CA GLY A 29 -0.15 1.42 -6.78
C GLY A 29 0.49 2.68 -7.33
N TRP A 30 0.54 3.72 -6.51
CA TRP A 30 1.19 4.97 -6.91
C TRP A 30 1.69 5.71 -5.68
N ALA A 31 2.55 6.69 -5.94
CA ALA A 31 3.12 7.50 -4.89
C ALA A 31 3.00 8.96 -5.27
N VAL A 32 2.77 9.81 -4.28
CA VAL A 32 2.67 11.25 -4.47
C VAL A 32 3.67 11.93 -3.55
N ARG A 33 4.48 12.81 -4.11
CA ARG A 33 5.44 13.59 -3.34
C ARG A 33 5.39 15.01 -3.86
N SER A 34 5.12 15.95 -2.95
CA SER A 34 4.83 17.33 -3.32
C SER A 34 3.63 17.31 -4.26
N SER A 35 3.78 17.78 -5.48
CA SER A 35 2.67 17.73 -6.43
C SER A 35 2.92 16.74 -7.57
N THR A 36 3.88 15.83 -7.39
CA THR A 36 4.24 14.86 -8.40
C THR A 36 3.66 13.49 -8.05
N THR A 37 3.00 12.87 -9.04
CA THR A 37 2.42 11.54 -8.88
C THR A 37 3.16 10.58 -9.79
N GLU A 38 3.61 9.45 -9.25
CA GLU A 38 4.32 8.44 -10.01
C GLU A 38 3.74 7.09 -9.70
N ARG A 39 3.86 6.16 -10.65
CA ARG A 39 3.46 4.79 -10.41
C ARG A 39 4.43 4.16 -9.42
N ALA A 40 3.90 3.51 -8.40
CA ALA A 40 4.71 2.82 -7.41
C ALA A 40 4.36 1.35 -7.46
N PRO A 41 5.29 0.49 -7.92
CA PRO A 41 5.01 -0.94 -7.92
C PRO A 41 4.69 -1.41 -6.51
N ALA A 42 3.64 -2.19 -6.38
CA ALA A 42 3.20 -2.67 -5.08
C ALA A 42 2.63 -4.07 -5.22
N HIS A 43 2.74 -4.84 -4.16
CA HIS A 43 2.16 -6.17 -4.14
C HIS A 43 1.79 -6.52 -2.71
N SER A 44 0.87 -7.45 -2.56
CA SER A 44 0.42 -7.88 -1.25
C SER A 44 1.08 -9.20 -0.89
N ILE A 45 1.28 -9.39 0.41
CA ILE A 45 1.88 -10.60 0.95
C ILE A 45 0.90 -11.17 1.95
N GLY A 46 0.59 -12.46 1.81
CA GLY A 46 -0.38 -13.09 2.69
C GLY A 46 -1.79 -12.61 2.46
N ALA A 47 -2.14 -12.33 1.21
CA ALA A 47 -3.40 -11.69 0.88
C ALA A 47 -4.62 -12.50 1.31
N ALA A 48 -4.48 -13.82 1.44
CA ALA A 48 -5.59 -14.67 1.83
C ALA A 48 -5.84 -14.67 3.34
N ALA A 49 -4.95 -14.07 4.12
CA ALA A 49 -5.08 -14.07 5.57
C ALA A 49 -5.88 -12.87 6.04
N GLU A 50 -6.36 -12.94 7.27
CA GLU A 50 -7.02 -11.81 7.90
C GLU A 50 -6.12 -10.59 7.97
N ARG A 51 -4.84 -10.84 8.23
CA ARG A 51 -3.83 -9.79 8.26
C ARG A 51 -2.93 -10.00 7.07
N PHE A 52 -2.65 -8.94 6.36
CA PHE A 52 -1.82 -9.02 5.18
C PHE A 52 -0.93 -7.79 5.11
N ASP A 53 0.14 -7.90 4.34
CA ASP A 53 1.08 -6.80 4.16
C ASP A 53 1.00 -6.31 2.73
N VAL A 54 1.27 -5.03 2.55
CA VAL A 54 1.44 -4.46 1.22
C VAL A 54 2.83 -3.84 1.17
N ALA A 55 3.57 -4.21 0.14
CA ALA A 55 4.92 -3.67 -0.08
C ALA A 55 4.88 -2.75 -1.27
N TRP A 56 5.45 -1.57 -1.11
CA TRP A 56 5.57 -0.59 -2.18
C TRP A 56 7.04 -0.34 -2.48
N LEU A 57 7.36 -0.13 -3.75
CA LEU A 57 8.66 0.38 -4.13
C LEU A 57 8.49 1.86 -4.46
N CYS A 58 9.07 2.72 -3.62
CA CYS A 58 8.92 4.16 -3.80
C CYS A 58 9.72 4.61 -5.02
N PRO A 59 9.07 5.26 -6.01
CA PRO A 59 9.79 5.70 -7.20
C PRO A 59 10.65 6.93 -6.96
N PHE A 60 10.45 7.63 -5.85
CA PHE A 60 11.18 8.85 -5.57
C PHE A 60 12.51 8.60 -4.88
N CYS A 61 12.58 7.59 -4.01
CA CYS A 61 13.80 7.32 -3.28
C CYS A 61 14.30 5.89 -3.44
N GLY A 62 13.53 5.02 -4.09
CA GLY A 62 13.96 3.65 -4.35
C GLY A 62 13.88 2.71 -3.17
N ARG A 63 13.26 3.13 -2.09
CA ARG A 63 13.14 2.28 -0.91
C ARG A 63 11.87 1.45 -0.96
N ASN A 64 11.95 0.28 -0.33
CA ASN A 64 10.77 -0.54 -0.14
C ASN A 64 10.09 -0.16 1.16
N THR A 65 8.77 -0.07 1.13
CA THR A 65 7.97 0.22 2.31
C THR A 65 6.99 -0.93 2.49
N LEU A 66 6.96 -1.49 3.69
CA LEU A 66 6.09 -2.60 4.00
C LEU A 66 5.14 -2.16 5.11
N ARG A 67 3.85 -2.38 4.90
CA ARG A 67 2.84 -2.04 5.90
C ARG A 67 1.88 -3.19 6.06
N SER A 68 1.45 -3.40 7.28
CA SER A 68 0.51 -4.46 7.62
C SER A 68 -0.88 -3.87 7.77
N PHE A 69 -1.87 -4.59 7.29
CA PHE A 69 -3.27 -4.17 7.35
C PHE A 69 -4.12 -5.31 7.86
N ASP A 70 -5.25 -4.95 8.44
CA ASP A 70 -6.23 -5.91 8.94
C ASP A 70 -7.41 -5.89 7.98
N SER A 71 -7.76 -7.05 7.43
CA SER A 71 -8.82 -7.12 6.42
C SER A 71 -10.17 -6.70 6.99
N GLY A 72 -10.37 -6.85 8.30
CA GLY A 72 -11.63 -6.46 8.90
C GLY A 72 -11.84 -4.96 8.92
N GLY A 73 -10.79 -4.17 9.01
CA GLY A 73 -10.90 -2.73 9.08
C GLY A 73 -10.12 -1.99 8.02
N ILE A 74 -9.21 -2.67 7.34
CA ILE A 74 -8.33 -2.08 6.34
C ILE A 74 -7.62 -0.86 6.92
N ARG A 75 -7.05 -1.04 8.09
CA ARG A 75 -6.32 0.03 8.75
C ARG A 75 -4.89 -0.39 9.00
N PRO A 76 -3.96 0.57 9.02
CA PRO A 76 -2.59 0.24 9.39
C PRO A 76 -2.56 -0.32 10.81
N LEU A 77 -1.81 -1.38 11.01
CA LEU A 77 -1.78 -2.06 12.29
C LEU A 77 -0.85 -1.39 13.29
N GLU A 78 0.07 -0.56 12.83
CA GLU A 78 0.96 0.07 13.77
C GLU A 78 0.32 1.29 14.44
N ARG A 79 -0.93 1.49 14.23
CA ARG A 79 -1.61 2.52 14.95
C ARG A 79 -1.43 2.41 16.42
N ALA A 80 -0.99 3.37 17.04
CA ALA A 80 -0.83 3.35 18.48
C ALA A 80 -2.11 3.81 19.14
#